data_9532af233c5e1148084d3a6dd5daf954
#
_entry.id   9532af233c5e1148084d3a6dd5daf954
#
_cell.length_a   1.000
_cell.length_b   1.000
_cell.length_c   1.000
_cell.angle_alpha   90.00
_cell.angle_beta   90.00
_cell.angle_gamma   90.00
#
_symmetry.space_group_name_H-M   'P 1'
#
loop_
_entity.id
_entity.type
_entity.pdbx_description
1 polymer ?
#
loop_
_entity_poly.entity_id
_entity_poly.type
_entity_poly.pdbx_seq_one_letter_code
_entity_poly.pdbx_strand_id
1 'polypeptide(L)'
;MKVSGTLHSSYQFRSYDGRDDSDIYEYFSLRLRDIVKDRVDGAFSLFWHEDLNGGSTLKGSELYDPFLDIDQADSNRFRFYTGYLDFKQLGFEESRLRVGRQFLEDIDYAHFDGASYRFSPTDPLEITLFGGRPVTFYSSSSGDAFYGADVRYRFSPQTKAAARYYRYDADPFRDDLAAVEVWHMFMPELQTHAEFSLLDADPYLFQNDWYYRWDEYDFDIVAQVVRLFSEISDQTINFNPYFPVMHGYEPFTYGSTLFTKGLNDWVSLNAGFDFRVSDGGLDPVAEYTNRDYVRGTLGAEFYPTRQLTLSVNGEYWSVDSDDEFTGVSGEVEYKPTKQWTLTAGAEYGEYIQEYMDEFLLFFGQEEVFRITPDVITYYARVKWQPTSRIYTAARFEVEDNSLENDNWYAFQLQVGVNF
;
A
#
# COMPACT_ATOMS: atom_id res chain seq x y z
N MET A 1 -27.28 -21.33 -2.07
CA MET A 1 -26.61 -20.04 -2.20
C MET A 1 -26.30 -19.48 -0.81
N LYS A 2 -25.09 -19.07 -0.55
CA LYS A 2 -24.67 -18.38 0.67
C LYS A 2 -24.30 -16.95 0.30
N VAL A 3 -24.74 -16.00 1.11
CA VAL A 3 -24.50 -14.56 0.91
C VAL A 3 -23.65 -14.08 2.08
N SER A 4 -22.58 -13.37 1.79
CA SER A 4 -21.79 -12.66 2.77
C SER A 4 -21.34 -11.33 2.18
N GLY A 5 -21.16 -10.34 3.00
CA GLY A 5 -20.74 -9.02 2.53
C GLY A 5 -20.26 -8.14 3.65
N THR A 6 -19.73 -6.99 3.25
CA THR A 6 -19.31 -5.93 4.16
C THR A 6 -19.85 -4.61 3.65
N LEU A 7 -20.35 -3.79 4.56
CA LEU A 7 -20.58 -2.37 4.36
C LEU A 7 -19.68 -1.63 5.35
N HIS A 8 -18.89 -0.70 4.84
CA HIS A 8 -18.02 0.14 5.64
C HIS A 8 -18.25 1.59 5.25
N SER A 9 -18.67 2.38 6.22
CA SER A 9 -18.90 3.82 6.10
C SER A 9 -17.83 4.55 6.90
N SER A 10 -17.22 5.56 6.32
CA SER A 10 -16.26 6.44 6.99
C SER A 10 -16.62 7.88 6.73
N TYR A 11 -16.78 8.65 7.79
CA TYR A 11 -16.84 10.10 7.74
C TYR A 11 -15.49 10.65 8.19
N GLN A 12 -14.93 11.58 7.43
CA GLN A 12 -13.72 12.32 7.75
C GLN A 12 -14.05 13.80 7.85
N PHE A 13 -13.44 14.45 8.82
CA PHE A 13 -13.43 15.89 8.98
C PHE A 13 -12.00 16.33 9.21
N ARG A 14 -11.57 17.36 8.48
CA ARG A 14 -10.24 17.98 8.59
C ARG A 14 -10.43 19.49 8.74
N SER A 15 -9.60 20.11 9.55
CA SER A 15 -9.65 21.56 9.76
C SER A 15 -8.23 22.11 9.91
N TYR A 16 -7.93 23.16 9.16
CA TYR A 16 -6.65 23.84 9.19
C TYR A 16 -6.81 25.27 8.69
N ASP A 17 -6.19 26.26 9.37
CA ASP A 17 -6.18 27.69 9.01
C ASP A 17 -7.57 28.25 8.68
N GLY A 18 -8.56 27.92 9.53
CA GLY A 18 -9.96 28.37 9.36
C GLY A 18 -10.66 27.81 8.13
N ARG A 19 -10.11 26.77 7.50
CA ARG A 19 -10.72 25.99 6.44
C ARG A 19 -11.12 24.63 7.00
N ASP A 20 -12.25 24.15 6.56
CA ASP A 20 -12.79 22.83 6.96
C ASP A 20 -13.06 22.01 5.71
N ASP A 21 -12.82 20.72 5.83
CA ASP A 21 -13.10 19.74 4.82
C ASP A 21 -13.84 18.54 5.44
N SER A 22 -14.82 18.01 4.73
CA SER A 22 -15.66 16.92 5.21
C SER A 22 -16.03 15.96 4.11
N ASP A 23 -15.68 14.69 4.30
CA ASP A 23 -15.86 13.63 3.33
C ASP A 23 -16.64 12.46 3.89
N ILE A 24 -17.40 11.82 3.02
CA ILE A 24 -18.00 10.50 3.27
C ILE A 24 -17.46 9.49 2.28
N TYR A 25 -17.02 8.37 2.80
CA TYR A 25 -16.54 7.21 2.03
C TYR A 25 -17.38 5.99 2.36
N GLU A 26 -17.92 5.35 1.34
CA GLU A 26 -18.70 4.13 1.45
C GLU A 26 -18.07 3.00 0.67
N TYR A 27 -17.78 1.90 1.35
CA TYR A 27 -17.27 0.69 0.73
C TYR A 27 -18.30 -0.43 0.90
N PHE A 28 -18.74 -0.99 -0.19
CA PHE A 28 -19.63 -2.14 -0.17
C PHE A 28 -18.99 -3.31 -0.90
N SER A 29 -18.99 -4.48 -0.29
CA SER A 29 -18.62 -5.73 -0.94
C SER A 29 -19.66 -6.82 -0.69
N LEU A 30 -19.91 -7.61 -1.71
CA LEU A 30 -20.82 -8.74 -1.67
C LEU A 30 -20.16 -9.97 -2.29
N ARG A 31 -20.26 -11.10 -1.61
CA ARG A 31 -19.82 -12.39 -2.12
C ARG A 31 -20.98 -13.38 -2.09
N LEU A 32 -21.26 -13.95 -3.24
CA LEU A 32 -22.30 -14.94 -3.45
C LEU A 32 -21.62 -16.29 -3.71
N ARG A 33 -21.77 -17.25 -2.80
CA ARG A 33 -21.23 -18.59 -2.97
C ARG A 33 -22.37 -19.56 -3.31
N ASP A 34 -22.06 -20.56 -4.13
CA ASP A 34 -23.01 -21.58 -4.53
C ASP A 34 -24.29 -21.00 -5.15
N ILE A 35 -24.16 -20.00 -6.06
CA ILE A 35 -25.28 -19.49 -6.86
C ILE A 35 -25.91 -20.64 -7.63
N VAL A 36 -25.05 -21.44 -8.29
CA VAL A 36 -25.37 -22.79 -8.74
C VAL A 36 -24.48 -23.73 -7.92
N LYS A 37 -25.06 -24.71 -7.27
CA LYS A 37 -24.37 -25.59 -6.30
C LYS A 37 -23.01 -26.05 -6.80
N ASP A 38 -21.97 -25.74 -6.04
CA ASP A 38 -20.56 -26.09 -6.26
C ASP A 38 -19.97 -25.66 -7.62
N ARG A 39 -20.71 -24.88 -8.42
CA ARG A 39 -20.36 -24.54 -9.81
C ARG A 39 -20.16 -23.06 -10.06
N VAL A 40 -20.96 -22.20 -9.42
CA VAL A 40 -20.96 -20.77 -9.72
C VAL A 40 -20.93 -19.96 -8.44
N ASP A 41 -19.91 -19.15 -8.31
CA ASP A 41 -19.79 -18.08 -7.30
C ASP A 41 -19.82 -16.72 -8.00
N GLY A 42 -20.02 -15.66 -7.23
CA GLY A 42 -19.91 -14.29 -7.72
C GLY A 42 -19.44 -13.36 -6.59
N ALA A 43 -18.82 -12.29 -7.00
CA ALA A 43 -18.46 -11.23 -6.07
C ALA A 43 -18.59 -9.88 -6.76
N PHE A 44 -18.86 -8.86 -5.94
CA PHE A 44 -18.86 -7.52 -6.43
C PHE A 44 -18.48 -6.52 -5.33
N SER A 45 -17.79 -5.42 -5.68
CA SER A 45 -17.42 -4.37 -4.75
C SER A 45 -17.50 -2.99 -5.38
N LEU A 46 -17.98 -2.06 -4.56
CA LEU A 46 -18.21 -0.67 -4.91
C LEU A 46 -17.51 0.24 -3.90
N PHE A 47 -17.15 1.40 -4.39
CA PHE A 47 -16.71 2.53 -3.60
C PHE A 47 -17.52 3.76 -4.00
N TRP A 48 -17.89 4.56 -3.04
CA TRP A 48 -18.47 5.86 -3.24
C TRP A 48 -17.83 6.86 -2.29
N HIS A 49 -17.50 8.01 -2.82
CA HIS A 49 -16.96 9.15 -2.09
C HIS A 49 -17.81 10.39 -2.40
N GLU A 50 -18.07 11.18 -1.41
CA GLU A 50 -18.74 12.47 -1.51
C GLU A 50 -18.02 13.48 -0.62
N ASP A 51 -17.54 14.53 -1.25
CA ASP A 51 -17.07 15.74 -0.60
C ASP A 51 -18.32 16.60 -0.24
N LEU A 52 -18.54 16.81 1.05
CA LEU A 52 -19.69 17.51 1.57
C LEU A 52 -19.56 19.04 1.52
N ASN A 53 -18.35 19.56 1.43
CA ASN A 53 -18.05 21.00 1.51
C ASN A 53 -17.77 21.62 0.13
N GLY A 54 -17.58 20.80 -0.90
CA GLY A 54 -17.34 21.27 -2.28
C GLY A 54 -15.92 21.71 -2.55
N GLY A 55 -14.94 20.88 -2.21
CA GLY A 55 -13.56 20.97 -2.62
C GLY A 55 -12.78 22.19 -2.12
N SER A 56 -11.57 21.95 -1.70
CA SER A 56 -10.64 23.03 -1.40
C SER A 56 -10.23 23.73 -2.69
N THR A 57 -10.46 25.01 -2.76
CA THR A 57 -9.88 25.83 -3.80
C THR A 57 -8.59 26.43 -3.28
N LEU A 58 -7.46 26.10 -3.94
CA LEU A 58 -6.19 26.78 -3.68
C LEU A 58 -6.43 28.31 -3.69
N LYS A 59 -6.12 28.96 -2.58
CA LYS A 59 -6.20 30.42 -2.48
C LYS A 59 -4.84 31.00 -2.88
N GLY A 60 -4.73 31.49 -4.11
CA GLY A 60 -3.60 32.31 -4.52
C GLY A 60 -2.30 31.53 -4.75
N SER A 61 -1.25 31.84 -4.02
CA SER A 61 0.12 31.29 -4.19
C SER A 61 0.42 30.09 -3.28
N GLU A 62 -0.60 29.39 -2.76
CA GLU A 62 -0.37 28.20 -1.95
C GLU A 62 0.12 27.05 -2.85
N LEU A 63 1.33 26.56 -2.58
CA LEU A 63 1.94 25.42 -3.29
C LEU A 63 1.37 24.09 -2.84
N TYR A 64 0.76 24.02 -1.65
CA TYR A 64 0.22 22.81 -1.06
C TYR A 64 -1.16 23.05 -0.49
N ASP A 65 -2.09 22.18 -0.82
CA ASP A 65 -3.41 22.13 -0.20
C ASP A 65 -3.49 20.90 0.71
N PRO A 66 -3.56 21.08 2.05
CA PRO A 66 -3.62 19.97 2.99
C PRO A 66 -4.89 19.13 2.88
N PHE A 67 -5.89 19.62 2.15
CA PHE A 67 -7.16 18.91 1.89
C PHE A 67 -7.19 18.25 0.51
N LEU A 68 -6.04 18.29 -0.21
CA LEU A 68 -5.94 17.72 -1.53
C LEU A 68 -6.20 16.21 -1.47
N ASP A 69 -7.36 15.78 -1.89
CA ASP A 69 -7.61 14.37 -2.17
C ASP A 69 -7.03 14.00 -3.53
N ILE A 70 -6.43 12.82 -3.65
CA ILE A 70 -5.92 12.27 -4.93
C ILE A 70 -6.99 12.29 -6.04
N ASP A 71 -8.23 12.51 -5.66
CA ASP A 71 -9.42 12.45 -6.50
C ASP A 71 -10.08 13.80 -6.82
N GLN A 72 -9.33 14.87 -6.80
CA GLN A 72 -9.81 16.26 -6.88
C GLN A 72 -10.74 16.63 -8.02
N ALA A 73 -10.81 15.88 -9.09
CA ALA A 73 -11.54 16.33 -10.28
C ALA A 73 -13.09 16.31 -10.12
N ASP A 74 -13.63 15.55 -9.17
CA ASP A 74 -15.07 15.37 -9.00
C ASP A 74 -15.47 15.26 -7.52
N SER A 75 -16.37 16.12 -7.06
CA SER A 75 -16.90 16.13 -5.69
C SER A 75 -17.61 14.81 -5.29
N ASN A 76 -18.13 14.08 -6.27
CA ASN A 76 -18.80 12.79 -6.05
C ASN A 76 -18.20 11.73 -6.93
N ARG A 77 -17.63 10.67 -6.33
CA ARG A 77 -17.04 9.58 -7.09
C ARG A 77 -17.63 8.23 -6.75
N PHE A 78 -18.13 7.58 -7.78
CA PHE A 78 -18.54 6.20 -7.73
C PHE A 78 -17.55 5.34 -8.51
N ARG A 79 -16.98 4.34 -7.85
CA ARG A 79 -16.07 3.39 -8.46
C ARG A 79 -16.57 1.96 -8.31
N PHE A 80 -16.67 1.27 -9.41
CA PHE A 80 -16.91 -0.15 -9.44
C PHE A 80 -15.56 -0.88 -9.45
N TYR A 81 -15.13 -1.41 -8.29
CA TYR A 81 -13.83 -2.06 -8.18
C TYR A 81 -13.82 -3.46 -8.75
N THR A 82 -14.77 -4.30 -8.35
CA THR A 82 -14.85 -5.67 -8.85
C THR A 82 -16.28 -6.07 -9.10
N GLY A 83 -16.48 -6.96 -10.09
CA GLY A 83 -17.78 -7.55 -10.37
C GLY A 83 -17.63 -8.70 -11.35
N TYR A 84 -17.61 -9.92 -10.82
CA TYR A 84 -17.33 -11.11 -11.59
C TYR A 84 -18.17 -12.32 -11.18
N LEU A 85 -18.25 -13.28 -12.10
CA LEU A 85 -18.72 -14.63 -11.85
C LEU A 85 -17.57 -15.61 -12.00
N ASP A 86 -17.46 -16.54 -11.06
CA ASP A 86 -16.55 -17.67 -11.06
C ASP A 86 -17.31 -18.93 -11.47
N PHE A 87 -16.92 -19.56 -12.57
CA PHE A 87 -17.39 -20.87 -13.01
C PHE A 87 -16.33 -21.92 -12.70
N LYS A 88 -16.68 -22.91 -11.88
CA LYS A 88 -15.76 -23.94 -11.37
C LYS A 88 -15.88 -25.25 -12.12
N GLN A 89 -14.81 -26.04 -12.11
CA GLN A 89 -14.77 -27.40 -12.67
C GLN A 89 -15.11 -27.45 -14.18
N LEU A 90 -14.54 -26.54 -14.93
CA LEU A 90 -14.68 -26.49 -16.40
C LEU A 90 -13.50 -27.23 -17.05
N GLY A 91 -13.67 -28.51 -17.33
CA GLY A 91 -12.68 -29.36 -17.97
C GLY A 91 -11.68 -30.03 -16.99
N PHE A 92 -11.30 -29.37 -15.93
CA PHE A 92 -10.44 -29.92 -14.84
C PHE A 92 -11.14 -29.77 -13.49
N GLU A 93 -10.85 -30.66 -12.56
CA GLU A 93 -11.50 -30.67 -11.23
C GLU A 93 -11.26 -29.36 -10.46
N GLU A 94 -10.04 -28.84 -10.51
CA GLU A 94 -9.64 -27.60 -9.84
C GLU A 94 -9.64 -26.37 -10.73
N SER A 95 -10.40 -26.41 -11.84
CA SER A 95 -10.44 -25.27 -12.75
C SER A 95 -11.45 -24.21 -12.33
N ARG A 96 -11.13 -22.95 -12.65
CA ARG A 96 -11.94 -21.76 -12.42
C ARG A 96 -11.85 -20.82 -13.61
N LEU A 97 -12.97 -20.54 -14.26
CA LEU A 97 -13.12 -19.45 -15.22
C LEU A 97 -13.80 -18.27 -14.50
N ARG A 98 -13.11 -17.16 -14.42
CA ARG A 98 -13.66 -15.90 -13.91
C ARG A 98 -13.94 -14.97 -15.07
N VAL A 99 -15.12 -14.35 -15.06
CA VAL A 99 -15.55 -13.39 -16.10
C VAL A 99 -16.12 -12.15 -15.45
N GLY A 100 -15.65 -10.98 -15.87
CA GLY A 100 -16.06 -9.68 -15.36
C GLY A 100 -14.89 -8.81 -14.96
N ARG A 101 -15.17 -7.76 -14.16
CA ARG A 101 -14.14 -6.89 -13.58
C ARG A 101 -13.45 -7.58 -12.43
N GLN A 102 -12.16 -7.73 -12.52
CA GLN A 102 -11.38 -8.55 -11.60
C GLN A 102 -9.96 -8.04 -11.40
N PHE A 103 -9.40 -8.39 -10.23
CA PHE A 103 -7.95 -8.42 -10.00
C PHE A 103 -7.44 -9.85 -10.18
N LEU A 104 -6.23 -9.99 -10.69
CA LEU A 104 -5.51 -11.25 -10.58
C LEU A 104 -4.83 -11.29 -9.21
N GLU A 105 -5.06 -12.36 -8.46
CA GLU A 105 -4.59 -12.50 -7.07
C GLU A 105 -3.05 -12.59 -6.97
N ASP A 106 -2.40 -12.94 -8.05
CA ASP A 106 -0.99 -13.32 -8.10
C ASP A 106 -0.16 -12.41 -9.03
N ILE A 107 -0.75 -11.35 -9.56
CA ILE A 107 -0.09 -10.35 -10.41
C ILE A 107 -0.46 -8.98 -9.88
N ASP A 108 0.54 -8.27 -9.39
CA ASP A 108 0.35 -6.93 -8.88
C ASP A 108 -0.25 -6.00 -9.94
N TYR A 109 -1.20 -5.20 -9.50
CA TYR A 109 -1.89 -4.18 -10.33
C TYR A 109 -2.69 -4.69 -11.54
N ALA A 110 -2.78 -5.99 -11.76
CA ALA A 110 -3.57 -6.55 -12.87
C ALA A 110 -5.07 -6.43 -12.62
N HIS A 111 -5.63 -5.25 -12.88
CA HIS A 111 -7.05 -4.93 -12.75
C HIS A 111 -7.67 -4.72 -14.14
N PHE A 112 -8.64 -5.55 -14.52
CA PHE A 112 -9.19 -5.54 -15.88
C PHE A 112 -10.63 -6.04 -15.96
N ASP A 113 -11.31 -5.60 -17.01
CA ASP A 113 -12.60 -6.10 -17.46
C ASP A 113 -12.37 -7.20 -18.51
N GLY A 114 -12.60 -8.47 -18.14
CA GLY A 114 -12.26 -9.58 -19.05
C GLY A 114 -12.53 -10.95 -18.46
N ALA A 115 -11.68 -11.90 -18.84
CA ALA A 115 -11.75 -13.25 -18.34
C ALA A 115 -10.38 -13.77 -17.90
N SER A 116 -10.38 -14.62 -16.88
CA SER A 116 -9.21 -15.41 -16.48
C SER A 116 -9.62 -16.88 -16.30
N TYR A 117 -8.77 -17.78 -16.77
CA TYR A 117 -8.98 -19.22 -16.64
C TYR A 117 -7.78 -19.85 -15.95
N ARG A 118 -8.00 -20.34 -14.71
CA ARG A 118 -7.02 -21.05 -13.89
C ARG A 118 -7.36 -22.54 -13.91
N PHE A 119 -6.37 -23.40 -14.13
CA PHE A 119 -6.54 -24.84 -14.12
C PHE A 119 -5.25 -25.56 -13.79
N SER A 120 -5.37 -26.76 -13.21
CA SER A 120 -4.25 -27.65 -12.87
C SER A 120 -4.34 -28.92 -13.73
N PRO A 121 -3.52 -29.02 -14.80
CA PRO A 121 -3.48 -30.24 -15.63
C PRO A 121 -2.94 -31.43 -14.85
N THR A 122 -2.04 -31.17 -13.90
CA THR A 122 -1.47 -32.15 -12.98
C THR A 122 -1.30 -31.50 -11.61
N ASP A 123 -1.24 -32.27 -10.54
CA ASP A 123 -1.14 -31.77 -9.16
C ASP A 123 -0.03 -30.71 -8.94
N PRO A 124 1.23 -30.86 -9.47
CA PRO A 124 2.25 -29.86 -9.25
C PRO A 124 2.18 -28.63 -10.19
N LEU A 125 1.35 -28.68 -11.25
CA LEU A 125 1.30 -27.64 -12.31
C LEU A 125 -0.01 -26.89 -12.29
N GLU A 126 0.05 -25.57 -12.09
CA GLU A 126 -1.07 -24.65 -12.23
C GLU A 126 -0.79 -23.67 -13.39
N ILE A 127 -1.80 -23.42 -14.22
CA ILE A 127 -1.74 -22.47 -15.32
C ILE A 127 -2.90 -21.49 -15.20
N THR A 128 -2.62 -20.20 -15.31
CA THR A 128 -3.60 -19.14 -15.40
C THR A 128 -3.43 -18.42 -16.73
N LEU A 129 -4.48 -18.37 -17.54
CA LEU A 129 -4.56 -17.56 -18.76
C LEU A 129 -5.54 -16.41 -18.51
N PHE A 130 -5.24 -15.22 -18.98
CA PHE A 130 -6.12 -14.08 -18.77
C PHE A 130 -6.05 -13.09 -19.92
N GLY A 131 -7.12 -12.30 -20.04
CA GLY A 131 -7.16 -11.22 -21.00
C GLY A 131 -8.43 -10.39 -20.89
N GLY A 132 -8.31 -9.13 -21.27
CA GLY A 132 -9.38 -8.17 -21.20
C GLY A 132 -8.90 -6.76 -21.48
N ARG A 133 -9.68 -5.81 -21.00
CA ARG A 133 -9.39 -4.39 -21.05
C ARG A 133 -8.93 -3.92 -19.67
N PRO A 134 -7.80 -3.23 -19.54
CA PRO A 134 -7.36 -2.71 -18.25
C PRO A 134 -8.36 -1.71 -17.65
N VAL A 135 -8.48 -1.71 -16.36
CA VAL A 135 -9.27 -0.73 -15.60
C VAL A 135 -8.33 0.32 -15.06
N THR A 136 -8.50 1.55 -15.53
CA THR A 136 -7.81 2.74 -15.04
C THR A 136 -8.82 3.68 -14.42
N PHE A 137 -8.46 4.33 -13.30
CA PHE A 137 -9.35 5.26 -12.60
C PHE A 137 -9.09 6.71 -12.99
N TYR A 138 -7.93 7.00 -13.53
CA TYR A 138 -7.44 8.36 -13.80
C TYR A 138 -7.26 8.69 -15.29
N SER A 139 -7.31 7.69 -16.15
CA SER A 139 -7.16 7.85 -17.60
C SER A 139 -8.18 7.01 -18.37
N SER A 140 -8.36 7.33 -19.65
CA SER A 140 -9.23 6.51 -20.52
C SER A 140 -8.47 5.28 -21.01
N SER A 141 -9.04 4.10 -20.80
CA SER A 141 -8.53 2.81 -21.33
C SER A 141 -9.27 2.34 -22.59
N SER A 142 -9.88 3.28 -23.34
CA SER A 142 -10.65 2.94 -24.55
C SER A 142 -9.73 2.47 -25.67
N GLY A 143 -9.86 1.22 -26.05
CA GLY A 143 -9.03 0.58 -27.09
C GLY A 143 -7.86 -0.23 -26.55
N ASP A 144 -7.56 -0.11 -25.27
CA ASP A 144 -6.46 -0.82 -24.62
C ASP A 144 -6.77 -2.31 -24.44
N ALA A 145 -5.72 -3.12 -24.44
CA ALA A 145 -5.81 -4.54 -24.18
C ALA A 145 -4.76 -4.98 -23.15
N PHE A 146 -5.15 -5.90 -22.29
CA PHE A 146 -4.29 -6.54 -21.30
C PHE A 146 -4.48 -8.05 -21.36
N TYR A 147 -3.40 -8.82 -21.55
CA TYR A 147 -3.49 -10.27 -21.64
C TYR A 147 -2.16 -10.95 -21.31
N GLY A 148 -2.25 -12.21 -20.86
CA GLY A 148 -1.06 -12.96 -20.51
C GLY A 148 -1.32 -14.34 -19.95
N ALA A 149 -0.27 -14.90 -19.39
CA ALA A 149 -0.25 -16.21 -18.74
C ALA A 149 0.64 -16.20 -17.52
N ASP A 150 0.26 -16.98 -16.49
CA ASP A 150 1.07 -17.35 -15.35
C ASP A 150 1.13 -18.86 -15.26
N VAL A 151 2.31 -19.43 -15.08
CA VAL A 151 2.55 -20.87 -14.96
C VAL A 151 3.32 -21.11 -13.67
N ARG A 152 2.75 -21.91 -12.77
CA ARG A 152 3.32 -22.28 -11.48
C ARG A 152 3.60 -23.74 -11.42
N TYR A 153 4.78 -24.08 -10.88
CA TYR A 153 5.18 -25.47 -10.71
C TYR A 153 5.74 -25.69 -9.31
N ARG A 154 5.20 -26.70 -8.62
CA ARG A 154 5.67 -27.13 -7.31
C ARG A 154 6.64 -28.29 -7.47
N PHE A 155 7.95 -28.02 -7.36
CA PHE A 155 9.02 -29.03 -7.48
C PHE A 155 9.05 -29.99 -6.28
N SER A 156 8.76 -29.44 -5.10
CA SER A 156 8.70 -30.18 -3.82
C SER A 156 7.79 -29.45 -2.83
N PRO A 157 7.48 -30.03 -1.65
CA PRO A 157 6.80 -29.30 -0.59
C PRO A 157 7.51 -28.00 -0.16
N GLN A 158 8.84 -27.94 -0.35
CA GLN A 158 9.66 -26.80 0.04
C GLN A 158 9.92 -25.79 -1.09
N THR A 159 9.71 -26.20 -2.36
CA THR A 159 10.13 -25.38 -3.51
C THR A 159 9.00 -25.25 -4.53
N LYS A 160 8.61 -24.05 -4.83
CA LYS A 160 7.75 -23.72 -5.98
C LYS A 160 8.39 -22.61 -6.80
N ALA A 161 8.10 -22.58 -8.11
CA ALA A 161 8.47 -21.48 -8.99
C ALA A 161 7.26 -21.09 -9.84
N ALA A 162 7.27 -19.84 -10.30
CA ALA A 162 6.35 -19.33 -11.30
C ALA A 162 7.11 -18.65 -12.42
N ALA A 163 6.51 -18.70 -13.61
CA ALA A 163 6.92 -17.89 -14.74
C ALA A 163 5.68 -17.21 -15.29
N ARG A 164 5.74 -15.89 -15.48
CA ARG A 164 4.62 -15.12 -16.00
C ARG A 164 5.04 -14.28 -17.19
N TYR A 165 4.08 -14.05 -18.04
CA TYR A 165 4.21 -13.11 -19.15
C TYR A 165 2.88 -12.40 -19.31
N TYR A 166 2.91 -11.09 -19.45
CA TYR A 166 1.73 -10.33 -19.82
C TYR A 166 2.12 -9.10 -20.64
N ARG A 167 1.16 -8.71 -21.45
CA ARG A 167 1.28 -7.58 -22.34
C ARG A 167 0.19 -6.58 -22.06
N TYR A 168 0.60 -5.35 -21.99
CA TYR A 168 -0.27 -4.20 -22.00
C TYR A 168 -0.14 -3.50 -23.36
N ASP A 169 -1.24 -3.31 -24.06
CA ASP A 169 -1.29 -2.69 -25.38
C ASP A 169 -2.25 -1.50 -25.31
N ALA A 170 -1.70 -0.28 -25.26
CA ALA A 170 -2.43 0.96 -25.24
C ALA A 170 -1.76 1.95 -26.17
N ASP A 171 -2.52 2.50 -27.14
CA ASP A 171 -1.95 3.44 -28.12
C ASP A 171 -1.59 4.80 -27.47
N PRO A 172 -0.33 5.28 -27.59
CA PRO A 172 0.77 4.82 -28.47
C PRO A 172 1.72 3.79 -27.86
N PHE A 173 1.51 3.32 -26.66
CA PHE A 173 2.46 2.53 -25.87
C PHE A 173 2.15 1.04 -25.90
N ARG A 174 3.19 0.24 -25.71
CA ARG A 174 3.08 -1.20 -25.65
C ARG A 174 4.20 -1.77 -24.81
N ASP A 175 3.85 -2.43 -23.70
CA ASP A 175 4.79 -3.03 -22.78
C ASP A 175 4.61 -4.54 -22.68
N ASP A 176 5.71 -5.27 -22.73
CA ASP A 176 5.77 -6.71 -22.52
C ASP A 176 6.51 -6.97 -21.20
N LEU A 177 5.84 -7.54 -20.20
CA LEU A 177 6.48 -7.92 -18.94
C LEU A 177 6.62 -9.44 -18.83
N ALA A 178 7.83 -9.90 -18.58
CA ALA A 178 8.13 -11.29 -18.26
C ALA A 178 8.76 -11.38 -16.87
N ALA A 179 8.31 -12.31 -16.03
CA ALA A 179 8.86 -12.50 -14.69
C ALA A 179 9.04 -13.97 -14.34
N VAL A 180 10.01 -14.23 -13.49
CA VAL A 180 10.24 -15.54 -12.86
C VAL A 180 10.32 -15.36 -11.37
N GLU A 181 9.57 -16.19 -10.64
CA GLU A 181 9.55 -16.19 -9.17
C GLU A 181 9.95 -17.56 -8.64
N VAL A 182 10.62 -17.55 -7.49
CA VAL A 182 10.98 -18.77 -6.76
C VAL A 182 10.69 -18.57 -5.27
N TRP A 183 9.94 -19.49 -4.69
CA TRP A 183 9.77 -19.62 -3.25
C TRP A 183 10.50 -20.87 -2.78
N HIS A 184 11.36 -20.73 -1.78
CA HIS A 184 12.08 -21.84 -1.21
C HIS A 184 12.11 -21.78 0.32
N MET A 185 11.80 -22.91 0.93
CA MET A 185 11.91 -23.10 2.37
C MET A 185 13.14 -24.00 2.64
N PHE A 186 14.24 -23.38 3.06
CA PHE A 186 15.48 -24.10 3.38
C PHE A 186 15.30 -25.01 4.59
N MET A 187 14.59 -24.49 5.58
CA MET A 187 14.13 -25.17 6.79
C MET A 187 12.80 -24.52 7.23
N PRO A 188 12.02 -25.13 8.13
CA PRO A 188 10.75 -24.54 8.58
C PRO A 188 10.90 -23.09 9.08
N GLU A 189 12.05 -22.77 9.66
CA GLU A 189 12.38 -21.46 10.23
C GLU A 189 12.90 -20.45 9.21
N LEU A 190 13.38 -20.89 8.02
CA LEU A 190 14.00 -20.02 7.02
C LEU A 190 13.35 -20.21 5.66
N GLN A 191 12.73 -19.15 5.18
CA GLN A 191 12.07 -19.08 3.87
C GLN A 191 12.58 -17.89 3.07
N THR A 192 12.60 -18.05 1.74
CA THR A 192 12.89 -16.96 0.81
C THR A 192 11.89 -16.95 -0.33
N HIS A 193 11.66 -15.75 -0.83
CA HIS A 193 10.96 -15.48 -2.08
C HIS A 193 11.83 -14.57 -2.93
N ALA A 194 12.08 -14.95 -4.17
CA ALA A 194 12.82 -14.14 -5.13
C ALA A 194 12.01 -13.97 -6.41
N GLU A 195 12.02 -12.75 -6.94
CA GLU A 195 11.43 -12.41 -8.23
C GLU A 195 12.46 -11.67 -9.08
N PHE A 196 12.47 -11.98 -10.37
CA PHE A 196 13.20 -11.22 -11.37
C PHE A 196 12.28 -10.99 -12.57
N SER A 197 12.19 -9.75 -13.03
CA SER A 197 11.34 -9.38 -14.15
C SER A 197 12.11 -8.58 -15.22
N LEU A 198 11.58 -8.69 -16.43
CA LEU A 198 12.01 -7.97 -17.63
C LEU A 198 10.83 -7.14 -18.13
N LEU A 199 11.10 -5.91 -18.53
CA LEU A 199 10.16 -5.03 -19.26
C LEU A 199 10.73 -4.78 -20.66
N ASP A 200 10.02 -5.16 -21.70
CA ASP A 200 10.46 -5.07 -23.11
C ASP A 200 11.82 -5.76 -23.38
N ALA A 201 12.06 -6.88 -22.70
CA ALA A 201 13.28 -7.67 -22.70
C ALA A 201 14.50 -7.04 -21.95
N ASP A 202 14.36 -5.86 -21.37
CA ASP A 202 15.38 -5.27 -20.51
C ASP A 202 15.14 -5.62 -19.04
N PRO A 203 16.16 -5.75 -18.20
CA PRO A 203 16.00 -5.93 -16.77
C PRO A 203 15.14 -4.82 -16.16
N TYR A 204 14.08 -5.20 -15.43
CA TYR A 204 13.16 -4.26 -14.84
C TYR A 204 13.24 -4.24 -13.32
N LEU A 205 12.95 -5.38 -12.68
CA LEU A 205 12.90 -5.49 -11.23
C LEU A 205 13.59 -6.80 -10.76
N PHE A 206 14.32 -6.69 -9.68
CA PHE A 206 14.71 -7.84 -8.84
C PHE A 206 14.26 -7.58 -7.43
N GLN A 207 13.58 -8.56 -6.83
CA GLN A 207 13.20 -8.54 -5.43
C GLN A 207 13.60 -9.85 -4.77
N ASN A 208 14.05 -9.78 -3.52
CA ASN A 208 14.28 -10.95 -2.70
C ASN A 208 13.89 -10.68 -1.26
N ASP A 209 12.99 -11.52 -0.74
CA ASP A 209 12.47 -11.47 0.61
C ASP A 209 12.97 -12.67 1.41
N TRP A 210 13.36 -12.45 2.65
CA TRP A 210 13.82 -13.46 3.57
C TRP A 210 13.02 -13.38 4.87
N TYR A 211 12.57 -14.56 5.35
CA TYR A 211 11.89 -14.72 6.62
C TYR A 211 12.62 -15.75 7.44
N TYR A 212 13.07 -15.36 8.61
CA TYR A 212 13.69 -16.26 9.56
C TYR A 212 13.00 -16.14 10.91
N ARG A 213 12.55 -17.26 11.47
CA ARG A 213 11.89 -17.35 12.75
C ARG A 213 12.56 -18.39 13.63
N TRP A 214 12.99 -18.00 14.79
CA TRP A 214 13.59 -18.88 15.78
C TRP A 214 12.70 -18.98 17.01
N ASP A 215 11.73 -19.93 16.98
CA ASP A 215 10.69 -20.08 17.99
C ASP A 215 11.23 -20.28 19.40
N GLU A 216 12.35 -21.03 19.57
CA GLU A 216 12.97 -21.28 20.89
C GLU A 216 13.41 -19.99 21.58
N TYR A 217 13.78 -18.98 20.82
CA TYR A 217 14.27 -17.69 21.32
C TYR A 217 13.28 -16.54 21.12
N ASP A 218 12.09 -16.84 20.59
CA ASP A 218 11.10 -15.82 20.21
C ASP A 218 11.74 -14.66 19.42
N PHE A 219 12.40 -15.03 18.32
CA PHE A 219 13.17 -14.12 17.51
C PHE A 219 12.82 -14.25 16.03
N ASP A 220 12.46 -13.13 15.41
CA ASP A 220 12.10 -13.05 14.01
C ASP A 220 13.01 -12.05 13.28
N ILE A 221 13.36 -12.39 12.03
CA ILE A 221 14.02 -11.50 11.08
C ILE A 221 13.22 -11.49 9.79
N VAL A 222 12.90 -10.31 9.31
CA VAL A 222 12.38 -10.08 7.96
C VAL A 222 13.38 -9.19 7.24
N ALA A 223 13.88 -9.64 6.09
CA ALA A 223 14.80 -8.85 5.28
C ALA A 223 14.32 -8.82 3.82
N GLN A 224 14.52 -7.70 3.16
CA GLN A 224 14.15 -7.50 1.76
C GLN A 224 15.26 -6.77 1.02
N VAL A 225 15.48 -7.15 -0.23
CA VAL A 225 16.28 -6.37 -1.19
C VAL A 225 15.45 -6.21 -2.45
N VAL A 226 15.38 -4.97 -2.94
CA VAL A 226 14.71 -4.61 -4.19
C VAL A 226 15.70 -3.84 -5.06
N ARG A 227 15.79 -4.20 -6.33
CA ARG A 227 16.53 -3.45 -7.34
C ARG A 227 15.60 -3.14 -8.51
N LEU A 228 15.33 -1.86 -8.72
CA LEU A 228 14.73 -1.35 -9.94
C LEU A 228 15.88 -1.02 -10.92
N PHE A 229 15.89 -1.63 -12.11
CA PHE A 229 16.95 -1.45 -13.11
C PHE A 229 16.62 -0.39 -14.15
N SER A 230 15.34 -0.17 -14.42
CA SER A 230 14.86 0.73 -15.45
C SER A 230 14.07 1.86 -14.84
N GLU A 231 14.20 3.05 -15.39
CA GLU A 231 13.39 4.19 -15.02
C GLU A 231 11.88 3.88 -15.26
N ILE A 232 11.05 4.23 -14.29
CA ILE A 232 9.60 4.24 -14.46
C ILE A 232 9.23 5.69 -14.79
N SER A 233 9.12 5.99 -16.07
CA SER A 233 8.75 7.33 -16.55
C SER A 233 7.26 7.39 -16.92
N ASP A 234 6.77 8.59 -17.16
CA ASP A 234 5.42 8.86 -17.68
C ASP A 234 5.22 8.34 -19.12
N GLN A 235 6.29 7.93 -19.78
CA GLN A 235 6.28 7.31 -21.11
C GLN A 235 6.19 5.78 -21.06
N THR A 236 6.43 5.18 -19.90
CA THR A 236 6.31 3.73 -19.70
C THR A 236 4.89 3.41 -19.29
N ILE A 237 4.27 2.46 -19.92
CA ILE A 237 2.92 2.08 -19.57
C ILE A 237 2.89 1.38 -18.23
N ASN A 238 1.93 1.77 -17.52
CA ASN A 238 1.72 1.46 -16.17
C ASN A 238 0.81 0.27 -16.00
N PHE A 239 1.34 -0.79 -15.54
CA PHE A 239 0.56 -1.83 -14.90
C PHE A 239 -0.07 -1.33 -13.58
N ASN A 240 0.43 -0.22 -13.05
CA ASN A 240 -0.11 0.42 -11.86
C ASN A 240 -1.14 1.50 -12.23
N PRO A 241 -2.44 1.33 -11.90
CA PRO A 241 -3.48 2.30 -12.22
C PRO A 241 -3.33 3.65 -11.49
N TYR A 242 -2.46 3.72 -10.48
CA TYR A 242 -2.18 4.95 -9.72
C TYR A 242 -0.99 5.74 -10.25
N PHE A 243 -0.26 5.21 -11.23
CA PHE A 243 0.93 5.87 -11.76
C PHE A 243 0.68 7.31 -12.23
N PRO A 244 -0.41 7.66 -12.90
CA PRO A 244 -0.63 9.05 -13.34
C PRO A 244 -0.62 10.09 -12.21
N VAL A 245 -0.72 9.66 -10.95
CA VAL A 245 -0.68 10.51 -9.75
C VAL A 245 0.58 10.26 -8.89
N MET A 246 1.36 9.23 -9.25
CA MET A 246 2.65 8.92 -8.64
C MET A 246 3.74 9.25 -9.65
N HIS A 247 4.60 10.19 -9.35
CA HIS A 247 5.70 10.55 -10.25
C HIS A 247 6.61 9.36 -10.57
N GLY A 248 7.37 9.45 -11.66
CA GLY A 248 8.32 8.42 -12.09
C GLY A 248 9.40 8.12 -11.05
N TYR A 249 9.94 6.92 -11.11
CA TYR A 249 11.04 6.47 -10.27
C TYR A 249 12.28 6.26 -11.11
N GLU A 250 13.40 6.82 -10.68
CA GLU A 250 14.71 6.45 -11.19
C GLU A 250 15.11 5.04 -10.72
N PRO A 251 16.04 4.37 -11.45
CA PRO A 251 16.59 3.11 -11.00
C PRO A 251 17.19 3.23 -9.60
N PHE A 252 16.88 2.27 -8.70
CA PHE A 252 17.35 2.29 -7.33
C PHE A 252 17.61 0.90 -6.77
N THR A 253 18.42 0.85 -5.73
CA THR A 253 18.53 -0.31 -4.83
C THR A 253 17.92 0.06 -3.48
N TYR A 254 16.99 -0.74 -3.00
CA TYR A 254 16.42 -0.65 -1.68
C TYR A 254 16.74 -1.90 -0.88
N GLY A 255 17.08 -1.75 0.39
CA GLY A 255 17.24 -2.87 1.30
C GLY A 255 16.63 -2.56 2.66
N SER A 256 15.98 -3.55 3.26
CA SER A 256 15.42 -3.42 4.60
C SER A 256 15.64 -4.67 5.44
N THR A 257 15.73 -4.48 6.76
CA THR A 257 15.76 -5.57 7.72
C THR A 257 15.03 -5.16 8.98
N LEU A 258 14.12 -6.01 9.44
CA LEU A 258 13.42 -5.86 10.71
C LEU A 258 13.73 -7.05 11.62
N PHE A 259 14.15 -6.76 12.83
CA PHE A 259 14.40 -7.71 13.91
C PHE A 259 13.32 -7.55 14.97
N THR A 260 12.73 -8.66 15.41
CA THR A 260 11.79 -8.67 16.52
C THR A 260 12.23 -9.71 17.54
N LYS A 261 12.25 -9.36 18.82
CA LYS A 261 12.68 -10.21 19.92
C LYS A 261 11.75 -10.10 21.11
N GLY A 262 11.03 -11.17 21.40
CA GLY A 262 10.39 -11.35 22.69
C GLY A 262 11.44 -11.62 23.77
N LEU A 263 11.51 -10.74 24.77
CA LEU A 263 12.41 -10.94 25.91
C LEU A 263 11.78 -11.83 26.98
N ASN A 264 10.48 -11.68 27.16
CA ASN A 264 9.63 -12.45 28.07
C ASN A 264 8.15 -12.15 27.76
N ASP A 265 7.22 -12.69 28.54
CA ASP A 265 5.76 -12.57 28.32
C ASP A 265 5.25 -11.11 28.39
N TRP A 266 6.06 -10.15 28.80
CA TRP A 266 5.63 -8.78 29.01
C TRP A 266 6.51 -7.70 28.36
N VAL A 267 7.59 -8.10 27.65
CA VAL A 267 8.44 -7.17 26.89
C VAL A 267 8.83 -7.77 25.55
N SER A 268 8.62 -7.01 24.48
CA SER A 268 9.15 -7.27 23.13
C SER A 268 9.96 -6.08 22.64
N LEU A 269 11.02 -6.32 21.91
CA LEU A 269 11.85 -5.31 21.26
C LEU A 269 11.79 -5.49 19.74
N ASN A 270 11.85 -4.39 19.02
CA ASN A 270 12.04 -4.38 17.58
C ASN A 270 13.16 -3.40 17.20
N ALA A 271 13.87 -3.72 16.12
CA ALA A 271 14.87 -2.84 15.54
C ALA A 271 14.81 -3.01 14.02
N GLY A 272 14.78 -1.90 13.30
CA GLY A 272 14.72 -1.88 11.84
C GLY A 272 15.86 -1.06 11.27
N PHE A 273 16.25 -1.43 10.06
CA PHE A 273 17.20 -0.69 9.25
C PHE A 273 16.76 -0.79 7.80
N ASP A 274 16.70 0.32 7.11
CA ASP A 274 16.49 0.33 5.67
C ASP A 274 17.28 1.46 5.00
N PHE A 275 17.57 1.24 3.72
CA PHE A 275 18.27 2.20 2.88
C PHE A 275 17.74 2.18 1.46
N ARG A 276 17.88 3.28 0.77
CA ARG A 276 17.68 3.41 -0.66
C ARG A 276 18.87 4.13 -1.28
N VAL A 277 19.32 3.64 -2.43
CA VAL A 277 20.35 4.28 -3.25
C VAL A 277 19.85 4.29 -4.68
N SER A 278 19.70 5.48 -5.27
CA SER A 278 19.31 5.69 -6.67
C SER A 278 20.53 5.79 -7.59
N ASP A 279 20.36 5.43 -8.86
CA ASP A 279 21.42 5.51 -9.87
C ASP A 279 21.48 6.88 -10.55
N GLY A 280 20.45 7.70 -10.40
CA GLY A 280 20.35 9.04 -10.96
C GLY A 280 21.13 10.07 -10.14
N GLY A 281 21.67 11.08 -10.81
CA GLY A 281 22.10 12.28 -10.12
C GLY A 281 20.86 13.07 -9.66
N LEU A 282 21.02 13.92 -8.65
CA LEU A 282 19.98 14.82 -8.18
C LEU A 282 19.38 15.61 -9.36
N ASP A 283 18.21 15.17 -9.83
CA ASP A 283 17.36 16.01 -10.64
C ASP A 283 16.57 16.91 -9.66
N PRO A 284 16.80 18.22 -9.65
CA PRO A 284 16.12 19.12 -8.72
C PRO A 284 14.60 19.12 -8.87
N VAL A 285 14.07 18.57 -9.95
CA VAL A 285 12.62 18.52 -10.24
C VAL A 285 11.96 17.21 -9.78
N ALA A 286 12.73 16.12 -9.65
CA ALA A 286 12.22 14.82 -9.17
C ALA A 286 12.28 14.66 -7.64
N GLU A 287 12.05 15.70 -6.91
CA GLU A 287 12.60 16.05 -5.60
C GLU A 287 12.34 15.11 -4.43
N TYR A 288 11.24 14.38 -4.36
CA TYR A 288 10.91 13.65 -3.11
C TYR A 288 10.91 12.13 -3.24
N THR A 289 10.77 11.60 -4.43
CA THR A 289 10.62 10.17 -4.67
C THR A 289 11.94 9.45 -4.97
N ASN A 290 12.98 10.18 -5.37
CA ASN A 290 14.24 9.64 -5.89
C ASN A 290 15.47 9.91 -5.00
N ARG A 291 15.27 10.22 -3.72
CA ARG A 291 16.37 10.51 -2.80
C ARG A 291 17.00 9.23 -2.24
N ASP A 292 18.32 9.30 -2.09
CA ASP A 292 19.07 8.32 -1.32
C ASP A 292 18.86 8.57 0.16
N TYR A 293 18.62 7.51 0.92
CA TYR A 293 18.47 7.63 2.36
C TYR A 293 18.94 6.40 3.11
N VAL A 294 19.20 6.61 4.39
CA VAL A 294 19.40 5.56 5.40
C VAL A 294 18.44 5.84 6.56
N ARG A 295 17.70 4.82 6.99
CA ARG A 295 16.77 4.90 8.13
C ARG A 295 17.07 3.81 9.14
N GLY A 296 17.08 4.18 10.42
CA GLY A 296 17.14 3.28 11.54
C GLY A 296 15.91 3.44 12.43
N THR A 297 15.34 2.34 12.91
CA THR A 297 14.22 2.34 13.86
C THR A 297 14.52 1.45 15.06
N LEU A 298 14.04 1.85 16.23
CA LEU A 298 14.13 1.08 17.46
C LEU A 298 12.84 1.21 18.26
N GLY A 299 12.29 0.09 18.69
CA GLY A 299 11.04 0.10 19.45
C GLY A 299 11.00 -0.93 20.57
N ALA A 300 10.11 -0.68 21.52
CA ALA A 300 9.81 -1.60 22.60
C ALA A 300 8.30 -1.62 22.87
N GLU A 301 7.78 -2.80 23.12
CA GLU A 301 6.42 -3.02 23.57
C GLU A 301 6.41 -3.67 24.94
N PHE A 302 5.54 -3.17 25.80
CA PHE A 302 5.35 -3.64 27.17
C PHE A 302 3.91 -4.11 27.35
N TYR A 303 3.73 -5.27 27.96
CA TYR A 303 2.43 -5.90 28.23
C TYR A 303 2.21 -6.05 29.74
N PRO A 304 2.02 -4.94 30.51
CA PRO A 304 1.88 -5.01 31.98
C PRO A 304 0.73 -5.88 32.43
N THR A 305 -0.31 -5.96 31.59
CA THR A 305 -1.44 -6.87 31.76
C THR A 305 -1.91 -7.38 30.38
N ARG A 306 -2.75 -8.39 30.36
CA ARG A 306 -3.37 -8.88 29.10
C ARG A 306 -4.27 -7.83 28.41
N GLN A 307 -4.59 -6.75 29.08
CA GLN A 307 -5.50 -5.70 28.60
C GLN A 307 -4.78 -4.41 28.24
N LEU A 308 -3.52 -4.25 28.65
CA LEU A 308 -2.75 -3.03 28.48
C LEU A 308 -1.47 -3.31 27.71
N THR A 309 -1.29 -2.61 26.59
CA THR A 309 -0.06 -2.55 25.80
C THR A 309 0.46 -1.12 25.82
N LEU A 310 1.74 -0.96 26.06
CA LEU A 310 2.46 0.30 25.94
C LEU A 310 3.53 0.13 24.88
N SER A 311 3.62 1.02 23.91
CA SER A 311 4.68 1.01 22.90
C SER A 311 5.43 2.32 22.88
N VAL A 312 6.73 2.25 22.60
CA VAL A 312 7.60 3.39 22.37
C VAL A 312 8.47 3.05 21.16
N ASN A 313 8.57 3.97 20.21
CA ASN A 313 9.40 3.82 19.03
C ASN A 313 10.22 5.09 18.82
N GLY A 314 11.42 4.93 18.27
CA GLY A 314 12.26 6.00 17.80
C GLY A 314 12.75 5.69 16.40
N GLU A 315 12.93 6.71 15.59
CA GLU A 315 13.48 6.59 14.24
C GLU A 315 14.40 7.76 13.92
N TYR A 316 15.33 7.48 13.04
CA TYR A 316 16.25 8.45 12.49
C TYR A 316 16.44 8.21 10.99
N TRP A 317 16.35 9.26 10.19
CA TRP A 317 16.62 9.25 8.76
C TRP A 317 17.74 10.23 8.45
N SER A 318 18.61 9.85 7.53
CA SER A 318 19.59 10.72 6.90
C SER A 318 19.45 10.57 5.40
N VAL A 319 19.37 11.68 4.71
CA VAL A 319 19.17 11.78 3.25
C VAL A 319 20.36 12.51 2.65
N ASP A 320 20.74 12.19 1.41
CA ASP A 320 21.93 12.76 0.74
C ASP A 320 21.92 14.30 0.57
N SER A 321 20.73 14.91 0.63
CA SER A 321 20.55 16.37 0.52
C SER A 321 20.83 17.13 1.83
N ASP A 322 21.51 16.52 2.81
CA ASP A 322 21.63 17.02 4.19
C ASP A 322 20.27 17.14 4.92
N ASP A 323 19.22 16.55 4.37
CA ASP A 323 17.94 16.43 5.05
C ASP A 323 18.01 15.32 6.12
N GLU A 324 17.43 15.59 7.25
CA GLU A 324 17.38 14.65 8.37
C GLU A 324 15.97 14.61 8.99
N PHE A 325 15.64 13.48 9.55
CA PHE A 325 14.46 13.34 10.37
C PHE A 325 14.80 12.56 11.65
N THR A 326 14.35 13.06 12.77
CA THR A 326 14.38 12.35 14.05
C THR A 326 12.98 12.29 14.62
N GLY A 327 12.49 11.10 14.89
CA GLY A 327 11.16 10.87 15.42
C GLY A 327 11.13 10.00 16.66
N VAL A 328 10.19 10.29 17.55
CA VAL A 328 9.84 9.43 18.67
C VAL A 328 8.34 9.37 18.84
N SER A 329 7.80 8.17 19.06
CA SER A 329 6.37 7.96 19.29
C SER A 329 6.14 7.10 20.53
N GLY A 330 4.99 7.32 21.16
CA GLY A 330 4.51 6.52 22.27
C GLY A 330 3.01 6.29 22.16
N GLU A 331 2.57 5.06 22.42
CA GLU A 331 1.18 4.68 22.36
C GLU A 331 0.78 3.84 23.58
N VAL A 332 -0.44 4.01 24.01
CA VAL A 332 -1.11 3.20 25.02
C VAL A 332 -2.34 2.60 24.42
N GLU A 333 -2.42 1.27 24.38
CA GLU A 333 -3.63 0.54 24.01
C GLU A 333 -4.22 -0.16 25.24
N TYR A 334 -5.51 0.08 25.51
CA TYR A 334 -6.23 -0.53 26.61
C TYR A 334 -7.51 -1.23 26.13
N LYS A 335 -7.61 -2.52 26.44
CA LYS A 335 -8.75 -3.40 26.11
C LYS A 335 -9.54 -3.77 27.38
N PRO A 336 -10.41 -2.87 27.92
CA PRO A 336 -11.17 -3.15 29.15
C PRO A 336 -12.07 -4.39 29.01
N THR A 337 -12.55 -4.65 27.83
CA THR A 337 -13.33 -5.84 27.49
C THR A 337 -12.95 -6.32 26.07
N LYS A 338 -13.45 -7.48 25.67
CA LYS A 338 -13.27 -7.99 24.27
C LYS A 338 -13.95 -7.10 23.23
N GLN A 339 -14.83 -6.21 23.64
CA GLN A 339 -15.63 -5.36 22.74
C GLN A 339 -15.04 -3.95 22.57
N TRP A 340 -14.20 -3.51 23.49
CA TRP A 340 -13.65 -2.17 23.50
C TRP A 340 -12.14 -2.18 23.36
N THR A 341 -11.64 -1.35 22.46
CA THR A 341 -10.22 -0.99 22.37
C THR A 341 -10.12 0.53 22.44
N LEU A 342 -9.35 1.03 23.38
CA LEU A 342 -9.04 2.44 23.57
C LEU A 342 -7.55 2.61 23.28
N THR A 343 -7.19 3.54 22.39
CA THR A 343 -5.81 3.84 22.04
C THR A 343 -5.59 5.34 22.19
N ALA A 344 -4.47 5.73 22.74
CA ALA A 344 -4.01 7.12 22.76
C ALA A 344 -2.51 7.14 22.53
N GLY A 345 -2.02 8.09 21.78
CA GLY A 345 -0.60 8.23 21.47
C GLY A 345 -0.19 9.66 21.20
N ALA A 346 1.11 9.83 21.16
CA ALA A 346 1.76 11.05 20.73
C ALA A 346 2.99 10.70 19.91
N GLU A 347 3.24 11.50 18.89
CA GLU A 347 4.38 11.43 18.00
C GLU A 347 5.05 12.79 17.97
N TYR A 348 6.37 12.82 18.06
CA TYR A 348 7.19 14.00 17.88
C TYR A 348 8.18 13.74 16.75
N GLY A 349 8.28 14.64 15.81
CA GLY A 349 9.22 14.61 14.71
C GLY A 349 9.91 15.95 14.53
N GLU A 350 11.22 15.92 14.42
CA GLU A 350 12.04 17.06 14.00
C GLU A 350 12.55 16.77 12.58
N TYR A 351 12.23 17.68 11.67
CA TYR A 351 12.64 17.62 10.28
C TYR A 351 13.69 18.67 10.01
N ILE A 352 14.72 18.30 9.28
CA ILE A 352 15.68 19.23 8.69
C ILE A 352 15.52 19.07 7.19
N GLN A 353 15.08 20.12 6.51
CA GLN A 353 14.86 20.11 5.06
C GLN A 353 15.60 21.27 4.41
N GLU A 354 16.33 20.95 3.34
CA GLU A 354 16.95 21.94 2.48
C GLU A 354 16.23 21.94 1.12
N TYR A 355 15.83 23.11 0.65
CA TYR A 355 15.20 23.26 -0.66
C TYR A 355 15.77 24.45 -1.40
N MET A 356 15.83 24.34 -2.72
CA MET A 356 16.14 25.47 -3.61
C MET A 356 14.84 26.12 -4.09
N ASP A 357 14.76 27.44 -4.01
CA ASP A 357 13.64 28.15 -4.57
C ASP A 357 13.76 28.17 -6.10
N GLU A 358 12.87 27.48 -6.80
CA GLU A 358 12.85 27.39 -8.26
C GLU A 358 12.75 28.74 -8.93
N PHE A 359 12.09 29.71 -8.29
CA PHE A 359 11.98 31.05 -8.81
C PHE A 359 13.33 31.80 -8.77
N LEU A 360 14.12 31.61 -7.71
CA LEU A 360 15.47 32.15 -7.59
C LEU A 360 16.45 31.46 -8.54
N LEU A 361 16.31 30.15 -8.70
CA LEU A 361 17.09 29.37 -9.67
C LEU A 361 16.86 29.86 -11.12
N PHE A 362 15.62 30.19 -11.47
CA PHE A 362 15.29 30.77 -12.79
C PHE A 362 16.04 32.08 -13.06
N PHE A 363 16.38 32.84 -12.03
CA PHE A 363 17.19 34.06 -12.12
C PHE A 363 18.69 33.82 -11.93
N GLY A 364 19.15 32.57 -11.86
CA GLY A 364 20.54 32.18 -11.67
C GLY A 364 21.06 32.44 -10.26
N GLN A 365 20.19 32.50 -9.27
CA GLN A 365 20.51 32.60 -7.86
C GLN A 365 20.30 31.20 -7.22
N GLU A 366 21.38 30.55 -6.85
CA GLU A 366 21.37 29.29 -6.09
C GLU A 366 21.33 29.64 -4.61
N GLU A 367 20.15 29.87 -4.06
CA GLU A 367 19.97 30.11 -2.63
C GLU A 367 19.27 28.89 -2.02
N VAL A 368 19.98 28.20 -1.14
CA VAL A 368 19.46 27.04 -0.41
C VAL A 368 18.81 27.55 0.88
N PHE A 369 17.52 27.23 1.03
CA PHE A 369 16.77 27.51 2.25
C PHE A 369 16.73 26.26 3.12
N ARG A 370 17.06 26.43 4.39
CA ARG A 370 16.95 25.37 5.40
C ARG A 370 15.79 25.66 6.33
N ILE A 371 14.88 24.70 6.45
CA ILE A 371 13.78 24.77 7.40
C ILE A 371 13.91 23.61 8.40
N THR A 372 13.51 23.85 9.63
CA THR A 372 13.59 22.86 10.71
C THR A 372 12.27 22.83 11.48
N PRO A 373 11.19 22.27 10.88
CA PRO A 373 9.93 22.15 11.59
C PRO A 373 9.98 21.07 12.65
N ASP A 374 9.47 21.41 13.83
CA ASP A 374 9.07 20.46 14.84
C ASP A 374 7.59 20.16 14.69
N VAL A 375 7.22 18.92 14.63
CA VAL A 375 5.83 18.47 14.50
C VAL A 375 5.49 17.58 15.68
N ILE A 376 4.41 17.90 16.38
CA ILE A 376 3.85 17.07 17.44
C ILE A 376 2.44 16.66 17.04
N THR A 377 2.20 15.35 16.95
CA THR A 377 0.88 14.79 16.69
C THR A 377 0.36 14.07 17.93
N TYR A 378 -0.83 14.41 18.38
CA TYR A 378 -1.57 13.70 19.41
C TYR A 378 -2.77 13.02 18.80
N TYR A 379 -3.02 11.78 19.17
CA TYR A 379 -4.21 11.09 18.71
C TYR A 379 -4.89 10.26 19.79
N ALA A 380 -6.18 10.08 19.63
CA ALA A 380 -6.99 9.16 20.43
C ALA A 380 -7.93 8.37 19.51
N ARG A 381 -8.08 7.09 19.79
CA ARG A 381 -8.95 6.20 19.03
C ARG A 381 -9.78 5.35 19.98
N VAL A 382 -11.06 5.22 19.67
CA VAL A 382 -11.99 4.34 20.37
C VAL A 382 -12.57 3.37 19.35
N LYS A 383 -12.43 2.08 19.59
CA LYS A 383 -13.08 1.03 18.79
C LYS A 383 -14.05 0.27 19.66
N TRP A 384 -15.28 0.13 19.20
CA TRP A 384 -16.34 -0.66 19.83
C TRP A 384 -16.84 -1.73 18.86
N GLN A 385 -16.75 -2.98 19.27
CA GLN A 385 -17.16 -4.14 18.49
C GLN A 385 -18.13 -4.99 19.31
N PRO A 386 -19.44 -4.62 19.35
CA PRO A 386 -20.43 -5.32 20.17
C PRO A 386 -20.65 -6.76 19.73
N THR A 387 -20.45 -7.04 18.45
CA THR A 387 -20.55 -8.40 17.86
C THR A 387 -19.44 -8.63 16.85
N SER A 388 -19.24 -9.87 16.40
CA SER A 388 -18.32 -10.16 15.28
C SER A 388 -18.73 -9.52 13.94
N ARG A 389 -19.95 -9.01 13.87
CA ARG A 389 -20.55 -8.46 12.64
C ARG A 389 -20.55 -6.93 12.57
N ILE A 390 -20.47 -6.27 13.70
CA ILE A 390 -20.62 -4.80 13.77
C ILE A 390 -19.43 -4.24 14.53
N TYR A 391 -18.81 -3.22 13.98
CA TYR A 391 -17.84 -2.39 14.68
C TYR A 391 -18.07 -0.91 14.39
N THR A 392 -17.67 -0.08 15.33
CA THR A 392 -17.58 1.37 15.20
C THR A 392 -16.21 1.80 15.71
N ALA A 393 -15.57 2.71 15.02
CA ALA A 393 -14.33 3.32 15.50
C ALA A 393 -14.41 4.84 15.29
N ALA A 394 -13.91 5.57 16.27
CA ALA A 394 -13.69 7.01 16.16
C ALA A 394 -12.22 7.31 16.42
N ARG A 395 -11.61 8.16 15.61
CA ARG A 395 -10.23 8.68 15.77
C ARG A 395 -10.31 10.20 15.79
N PHE A 396 -9.59 10.80 16.69
CA PHE A 396 -9.33 12.22 16.73
C PHE A 396 -7.82 12.44 16.72
N GLU A 397 -7.36 13.45 16.01
CA GLU A 397 -5.96 13.77 15.84
C GLU A 397 -5.78 15.28 15.83
N VAL A 398 -4.70 15.72 16.45
CA VAL A 398 -4.25 17.11 16.48
C VAL A 398 -2.77 17.13 16.15
N GLU A 399 -2.40 17.92 15.17
CA GLU A 399 -1.02 18.18 14.82
C GLU A 399 -0.69 19.65 15.06
N ASP A 400 0.43 19.87 15.73
CA ASP A 400 1.04 21.18 15.97
C ASP A 400 2.39 21.21 15.24
N ASN A 401 2.52 22.13 14.28
CA ASN A 401 3.72 22.31 13.48
C ASN A 401 4.33 23.68 13.79
N SER A 402 5.59 23.71 14.22
CA SER A 402 6.27 24.93 14.64
C SER A 402 6.44 26.00 13.55
N LEU A 403 6.35 25.64 12.28
CA LEU A 403 6.38 26.58 11.15
C LEU A 403 5.02 27.23 10.86
N GLU A 404 3.95 26.66 11.40
CA GLU A 404 2.60 27.09 11.13
C GLU A 404 1.99 27.78 12.35
N ASN A 405 1.10 28.73 12.11
CA ASN A 405 0.46 29.45 13.21
C ASN A 405 -0.79 28.74 13.75
N ASP A 406 -1.31 27.77 13.00
CA ASP A 406 -2.54 27.07 13.30
C ASP A 406 -2.34 25.55 13.37
N ASN A 407 -3.02 24.90 14.29
CA ASN A 407 -3.00 23.45 14.42
C ASN A 407 -3.88 22.80 13.34
N TRP A 408 -3.45 21.65 12.87
CA TRP A 408 -4.26 20.78 12.05
C TRP A 408 -5.08 19.83 12.93
N TYR A 409 -6.35 19.64 12.57
CA TYR A 409 -7.29 18.77 13.29
C TYR A 409 -7.87 17.77 12.31
N ALA A 410 -7.92 16.49 12.71
CA ALA A 410 -8.67 15.48 11.99
C ALA A 410 -9.59 14.70 12.92
N PHE A 411 -10.76 14.38 12.41
CA PHE A 411 -11.69 13.47 13.04
C PHE A 411 -12.17 12.45 12.01
N GLN A 412 -12.15 11.18 12.38
CA GLN A 412 -12.68 10.10 11.57
C GLN A 412 -13.66 9.25 12.37
N LEU A 413 -14.82 8.99 11.80
CA LEU A 413 -15.81 8.05 12.34
C LEU A 413 -16.04 6.93 11.32
N GLN A 414 -15.88 5.69 11.76
CA GLN A 414 -16.05 4.50 10.93
C GLN A 414 -17.13 3.59 11.51
N VAL A 415 -17.97 3.05 10.64
CA VAL A 415 -18.95 2.02 10.98
C VAL A 415 -18.82 0.88 9.97
N GLY A 416 -18.66 -0.33 10.46
CA GLY A 416 -18.57 -1.51 9.62
C GLY A 416 -19.59 -2.57 9.99
N VAL A 417 -20.21 -3.17 8.98
CA VAL A 417 -21.21 -4.25 9.14
C VAL A 417 -20.81 -5.42 8.24
N ASN A 418 -20.68 -6.60 8.85
CA ASN A 418 -20.47 -7.87 8.14
C ASN A 418 -21.75 -8.70 8.20
N PHE A 419 -22.20 -9.25 7.11
CA PHE A 419 -23.44 -10.03 7.02
C PHE A 419 -23.32 -11.29 6.17
#